data_67e56fcd803d25ed4245c44317bb314e
#
_entry.id   67e56fcd803d25ed4245c44317bb314e
#
_cell.length_a   1.000
_cell.length_b   1.000
_cell.length_c   1.000
_cell.angle_alpha   90.00
_cell.angle_beta   90.00
_cell.angle_gamma   90.00
#
_symmetry.space_group_name_H-M   'P 1'
#
loop_
_entity.id
_entity.type
_entity.pdbx_description
1 polymer ?
#
loop_
_entity_poly.entity_id
_entity_poly.type
_entity_poly.pdbx_seq_one_letter_code
_entity_poly.pdbx_strand_id
1 'polypeptide(L)'
;MLFSPHVRKAALVLHVATSVGSIGSVATFLALAGTGLVTSETELFSGVYPSMDLITLVVIVPLLGSALLLGIIQALFTPWRLLDHWWVLAKLVISIAILAVLLAQLPGIARLADASVARLPFPPELGRIQLSVVVHSAAGLIVLLIPLLLSIYKPWGLTAFGRRKAERRHRR
;
A
#
# COMPACT_ATOMS: atom_id res chain seq x y z
N MET A 1 2.37 -5.65 -28.22
CA MET A 1 1.23 -4.82 -28.57
C MET A 1 0.95 -3.90 -27.40
N LEU A 2 0.80 -2.62 -27.67
CA LEU A 2 0.41 -1.67 -26.64
C LEU A 2 -1.11 -1.65 -26.55
N PHE A 3 -1.65 -1.40 -25.37
CA PHE A 3 -3.08 -1.23 -25.17
C PHE A 3 -3.67 -0.19 -26.13
N SER A 4 -4.94 -0.37 -26.54
CA SER A 4 -5.69 0.68 -27.19
C SER A 4 -5.77 1.93 -26.31
N PRO A 5 -5.92 3.14 -26.87
CA PRO A 5 -5.98 4.37 -26.08
C PRO A 5 -7.06 4.34 -24.98
N HIS A 6 -8.21 3.73 -25.24
CA HIS A 6 -9.31 3.60 -24.29
C HIS A 6 -8.95 2.67 -23.13
N VAL A 7 -8.39 1.49 -23.39
CA VAL A 7 -7.93 0.54 -22.35
C VAL A 7 -6.85 1.17 -21.49
N ARG A 8 -5.91 1.92 -22.08
CA ARG A 8 -4.87 2.63 -21.33
C ARG A 8 -5.43 3.68 -20.40
N LYS A 9 -6.43 4.47 -20.84
CA LYS A 9 -7.10 5.46 -19.99
C LYS A 9 -7.85 4.78 -18.85
N ALA A 10 -8.62 3.72 -19.12
CA ALA A 10 -9.35 2.97 -18.11
C ALA A 10 -8.40 2.36 -17.06
N ALA A 11 -7.31 1.71 -17.49
CA ALA A 11 -6.31 1.17 -16.59
C ALA A 11 -5.66 2.25 -15.71
N LEU A 12 -5.41 3.44 -16.27
CA LEU A 12 -4.87 4.57 -15.51
C LEU A 12 -5.86 5.05 -14.45
N VAL A 13 -7.14 5.23 -14.82
CA VAL A 13 -8.19 5.65 -13.87
C VAL A 13 -8.32 4.64 -12.73
N LEU A 14 -8.38 3.35 -13.03
CA LEU A 14 -8.46 2.29 -12.02
C LEU A 14 -7.22 2.28 -11.11
N HIS A 15 -6.02 2.42 -11.67
CA HIS A 15 -4.80 2.47 -10.88
C HIS A 15 -4.76 3.70 -9.96
N VAL A 16 -5.15 4.88 -10.46
CA VAL A 16 -5.23 6.09 -9.65
C VAL A 16 -6.27 5.94 -8.54
N ALA A 17 -7.46 5.44 -8.88
CA ALA A 17 -8.54 5.23 -7.92
C ALA A 17 -8.13 4.26 -6.79
N THR A 18 -7.52 3.12 -7.13
CA THR A 18 -7.03 2.16 -6.14
C THR A 18 -5.88 2.71 -5.30
N SER A 19 -4.97 3.49 -5.89
CA SER A 19 -3.85 4.11 -5.17
C SER A 19 -4.32 5.19 -4.18
N VAL A 20 -5.23 6.08 -4.61
CA VAL A 20 -5.81 7.12 -3.74
C VAL A 20 -6.69 6.48 -2.66
N GLY A 21 -7.50 5.49 -3.04
CA GLY A 21 -8.30 4.70 -2.10
C GLY A 21 -7.44 4.02 -1.03
N SER A 22 -6.26 3.49 -1.40
CA SER A 22 -5.32 2.90 -0.43
C SER A 22 -4.81 3.94 0.58
N ILE A 23 -4.46 5.14 0.13
CA ILE A 23 -4.01 6.22 1.02
C ILE A 23 -5.14 6.58 2.01
N GLY A 24 -6.37 6.77 1.52
CA GLY A 24 -7.51 7.10 2.36
C GLY A 24 -7.84 6.00 3.38
N SER A 25 -7.83 4.74 2.95
CA SER A 25 -8.12 3.60 3.84
C SER A 25 -7.04 3.39 4.91
N VAL A 26 -5.76 3.58 4.58
CA VAL A 26 -4.67 3.53 5.57
C VAL A 26 -4.73 4.72 6.54
N ALA A 27 -5.14 5.91 6.08
CA ALA A 27 -5.37 7.05 6.97
C ALA A 27 -6.53 6.78 7.96
N THR A 28 -7.62 6.19 7.49
CA THR A 28 -8.74 5.77 8.34
C THR A 28 -8.30 4.70 9.34
N PHE A 29 -7.52 3.71 8.89
CA PHE A 29 -6.94 2.69 9.76
C PHE A 29 -6.05 3.30 10.85
N LEU A 30 -5.19 4.27 10.50
CA LEU A 30 -4.33 4.98 11.45
C LEU A 30 -5.16 5.74 12.50
N ALA A 31 -6.25 6.39 12.10
CA ALA A 31 -7.15 7.07 13.02
C ALA A 31 -7.80 6.08 14.01
N LEU A 32 -8.29 4.93 13.53
CA LEU A 32 -8.79 3.87 14.37
C LEU A 32 -7.73 3.31 15.33
N ALA A 33 -6.51 3.06 14.83
CA ALA A 33 -5.40 2.56 15.63
C ALA A 33 -5.02 3.55 16.76
N GLY A 34 -4.99 4.85 16.44
CA GLY A 34 -4.76 5.90 17.42
C GLY A 34 -5.87 5.96 18.47
N THR A 35 -7.13 5.88 18.04
CA THR A 35 -8.29 5.82 18.96
C THR A 35 -8.19 4.62 19.89
N GLY A 36 -7.91 3.43 19.35
CA GLY A 36 -7.76 2.22 20.16
C GLY A 36 -6.61 2.26 21.16
N LEU A 37 -5.55 3.02 20.85
CA LEU A 37 -4.40 3.18 21.74
C LEU A 37 -4.70 4.08 22.95
N VAL A 38 -5.55 5.11 22.79
CA VAL A 38 -5.77 6.14 23.81
C VAL A 38 -7.13 6.01 24.53
N THR A 39 -8.08 5.24 23.99
CA THR A 39 -9.41 5.13 24.59
C THR A 39 -9.40 4.28 25.87
N SER A 40 -10.10 4.75 26.87
CA SER A 40 -10.44 3.99 28.09
C SER A 40 -11.90 3.46 28.09
N GLU A 41 -12.68 3.83 27.08
CA GLU A 41 -14.09 3.40 26.97
C GLU A 41 -14.19 1.97 26.44
N THR A 42 -14.74 1.06 27.24
CA THR A 42 -14.81 -0.38 26.94
C THR A 42 -15.58 -0.67 25.64
N GLU A 43 -16.68 0.05 25.38
CA GLU A 43 -17.48 -0.16 24.19
C GLU A 43 -16.74 0.26 22.93
N LEU A 44 -16.13 1.45 22.94
CA LEU A 44 -15.33 1.95 21.84
C LEU A 44 -14.12 1.03 21.57
N PHE A 45 -13.42 0.62 22.63
CA PHE A 45 -12.30 -0.31 22.55
C PHE A 45 -12.70 -1.64 21.90
N SER A 46 -13.83 -2.23 22.29
CA SER A 46 -14.31 -3.49 21.74
C SER A 46 -14.78 -3.40 20.29
N GLY A 47 -15.09 -2.21 19.78
CA GLY A 47 -15.50 -1.98 18.39
C GLY A 47 -14.36 -1.63 17.44
N VAL A 48 -13.31 -0.93 17.94
CA VAL A 48 -12.23 -0.40 17.11
C VAL A 48 -11.41 -1.51 16.43
N TYR A 49 -10.91 -2.48 17.18
CA TYR A 49 -10.01 -3.51 16.64
C TYR A 49 -10.69 -4.49 15.68
N PRO A 50 -11.93 -4.96 15.90
CA PRO A 50 -12.66 -5.72 14.90
C PRO A 50 -12.92 -4.92 13.62
N SER A 51 -13.19 -3.62 13.74
CA SER A 51 -13.34 -2.73 12.58
C SER A 51 -12.02 -2.58 11.80
N MET A 52 -10.89 -2.51 12.50
CA MET A 52 -9.55 -2.48 11.88
C MET A 52 -9.24 -3.77 11.15
N ASP A 53 -9.55 -4.93 11.71
CA ASP A 53 -9.37 -6.23 11.08
C ASP A 53 -10.21 -6.33 9.81
N LEU A 54 -11.48 -6.01 9.90
CA LEU A 54 -12.42 -6.02 8.76
C LEU A 54 -11.96 -5.09 7.64
N ILE A 55 -11.66 -3.82 7.93
CA ILE A 55 -11.24 -2.86 6.91
C ILE A 55 -9.90 -3.26 6.27
N THR A 56 -9.02 -3.90 7.03
CA THR A 56 -7.75 -4.39 6.50
C THR A 56 -7.98 -5.48 5.46
N LEU A 57 -8.78 -6.49 5.78
CA LEU A 57 -9.01 -7.64 4.90
C LEU A 57 -9.88 -7.29 3.69
N VAL A 58 -10.92 -6.47 3.88
CA VAL A 58 -11.93 -6.22 2.84
C VAL A 58 -11.61 -4.99 2.00
N VAL A 59 -10.84 -4.03 2.52
CA VAL A 59 -10.56 -2.76 1.83
C VAL A 59 -9.07 -2.57 1.56
N ILE A 60 -8.22 -2.58 2.60
CA ILE A 60 -6.81 -2.17 2.43
C ILE A 60 -6.04 -3.18 1.59
N VAL A 61 -6.11 -4.47 1.93
CA VAL A 61 -5.42 -5.53 1.18
C VAL A 61 -5.85 -5.59 -0.28
N PRO A 62 -7.16 -5.60 -0.62
CA PRO A 62 -7.60 -5.59 -2.00
C PRO A 62 -7.19 -4.32 -2.77
N LEU A 63 -7.25 -3.15 -2.15
CA LEU A 63 -6.86 -1.89 -2.82
C LEU A 63 -5.36 -1.85 -3.11
N LEU A 64 -4.51 -2.18 -2.13
CA LEU A 64 -3.06 -2.22 -2.32
C LEU A 64 -2.64 -3.28 -3.33
N GLY A 65 -3.24 -4.48 -3.26
CA GLY A 65 -3.01 -5.56 -4.22
C GLY A 65 -3.43 -5.16 -5.64
N SER A 66 -4.60 -4.55 -5.79
CA SER A 66 -5.09 -4.06 -7.08
C SER A 66 -4.22 -2.92 -7.62
N ALA A 67 -3.81 -1.97 -6.79
CA ALA A 67 -2.92 -0.88 -7.20
C ALA A 67 -1.56 -1.42 -7.68
N LEU A 68 -0.98 -2.40 -6.96
CA LEU A 68 0.26 -3.06 -7.36
C LEU A 68 0.10 -3.79 -8.70
N LEU A 69 -0.94 -4.61 -8.84
CA LEU A 69 -1.22 -5.38 -10.05
C LEU A 69 -1.42 -4.47 -11.27
N LEU A 70 -2.27 -3.45 -11.13
CA LEU A 70 -2.52 -2.46 -12.19
C LEU A 70 -1.26 -1.68 -12.55
N GLY A 71 -0.42 -1.36 -11.56
CA GLY A 71 0.87 -0.71 -11.77
C GLY A 71 1.83 -1.57 -12.60
N ILE A 72 1.92 -2.87 -12.30
CA ILE A 72 2.71 -3.83 -13.08
C ILE A 72 2.17 -3.95 -14.50
N ILE A 73 0.86 -4.15 -14.66
CA ILE A 73 0.21 -4.25 -15.98
C ILE A 73 0.51 -3.00 -16.81
N GLN A 74 0.32 -1.81 -16.24
CA GLN A 74 0.63 -0.57 -16.95
C GLN A 74 2.10 -0.46 -17.33
N ALA A 75 3.01 -0.83 -16.45
CA ALA A 75 4.44 -0.79 -16.74
C ALA A 75 4.84 -1.74 -17.87
N LEU A 76 4.20 -2.90 -18.00
CA LEU A 76 4.45 -3.87 -19.07
C LEU A 76 3.92 -3.39 -20.44
N PHE A 77 2.75 -2.77 -20.46
CA PHE A 77 2.02 -2.43 -21.70
C PHE A 77 2.11 -0.95 -22.11
N THR A 78 2.95 -0.14 -21.41
CA THR A 78 3.21 1.26 -21.77
C THR A 78 4.66 1.46 -22.22
N PRO A 79 4.99 2.62 -22.85
CA PRO A 79 6.36 2.94 -23.24
C PRO A 79 7.37 2.96 -22.09
N TRP A 80 6.89 3.17 -20.86
CA TRP A 80 7.72 3.32 -19.65
C TRP A 80 8.39 2.04 -19.19
N ARG A 81 7.95 0.88 -19.61
CA ARG A 81 8.46 -0.46 -19.32
C ARG A 81 9.04 -0.65 -17.90
N LEU A 82 8.75 -1.77 -17.29
CA LEU A 82 9.05 -2.06 -15.89
C LEU A 82 10.53 -1.88 -15.50
N LEU A 83 11.45 -2.26 -16.40
CA LEU A 83 12.89 -2.28 -16.14
C LEU A 83 13.68 -1.15 -16.84
N ASP A 84 13.03 -0.33 -17.67
CA ASP A 84 13.73 0.68 -18.46
C ASP A 84 13.99 1.97 -17.65
N HIS A 85 13.22 2.23 -16.57
CA HIS A 85 13.30 3.47 -15.79
C HIS A 85 13.44 3.21 -14.28
N TRP A 86 14.37 3.89 -13.62
CA TRP A 86 14.62 3.74 -12.19
C TRP A 86 13.41 4.07 -11.31
N TRP A 87 12.66 5.12 -11.64
CA TRP A 87 11.48 5.52 -10.87
C TRP A 87 10.34 4.50 -10.92
N VAL A 88 10.21 3.74 -12.02
CA VAL A 88 9.23 2.64 -12.13
C VAL A 88 9.65 1.48 -11.23
N LEU A 89 10.93 1.13 -11.25
CA LEU A 89 11.48 0.06 -10.45
C LEU A 89 11.39 0.38 -8.95
N ALA A 90 11.73 1.61 -8.55
CA ALA A 90 11.61 2.07 -7.17
C ALA A 90 10.16 1.97 -6.67
N LYS A 91 9.18 2.41 -7.45
CA LYS A 91 7.76 2.27 -7.12
C LYS A 91 7.34 0.82 -6.92
N LEU A 92 7.79 -0.07 -7.78
CA LEU A 92 7.47 -1.49 -7.68
C LEU A 92 8.00 -2.07 -6.36
N VAL A 93 9.28 -1.83 -6.05
CA VAL A 93 9.92 -2.32 -4.82
C VAL A 93 9.22 -1.78 -3.58
N ILE A 94 8.94 -0.47 -3.54
CA ILE A 94 8.24 0.17 -2.42
C ILE A 94 6.83 -0.41 -2.26
N SER A 95 6.07 -0.58 -3.34
CA SER A 95 4.71 -1.11 -3.28
C SER A 95 4.67 -2.57 -2.80
N ILE A 96 5.64 -3.39 -3.23
CA ILE A 96 5.78 -4.76 -2.73
C ILE A 96 6.13 -4.76 -1.24
N ALA A 97 7.07 -3.91 -0.81
CA ALA A 97 7.47 -3.81 0.59
C ALA A 97 6.30 -3.39 1.49
N ILE A 98 5.51 -2.39 1.08
CA ILE A 98 4.30 -1.95 1.81
C ILE A 98 3.32 -3.12 1.97
N LEU A 99 3.02 -3.82 0.87
CA LEU A 99 2.09 -4.95 0.92
C LEU A 99 2.63 -6.09 1.81
N ALA A 100 3.92 -6.41 1.72
CA ALA A 100 4.54 -7.44 2.54
C ALA A 100 4.49 -7.07 4.05
N VAL A 101 4.80 -5.82 4.40
CA VAL A 101 4.70 -5.34 5.80
C VAL A 101 3.25 -5.43 6.29
N LEU A 102 2.27 -5.01 5.49
CA LEU A 102 0.86 -5.13 5.85
C LEU A 102 0.45 -6.59 6.11
N LEU A 103 0.81 -7.50 5.20
CA LEU A 103 0.50 -8.92 5.37
C LEU A 103 1.15 -9.53 6.61
N ALA A 104 2.36 -9.09 6.95
CA ALA A 104 3.04 -9.50 8.20
C ALA A 104 2.35 -8.99 9.47
N GLN A 105 1.59 -7.89 9.38
CA GLN A 105 0.85 -7.34 10.53
C GLN A 105 -0.54 -8.01 10.74
N LEU A 106 -1.08 -8.72 9.75
CA LEU A 106 -2.42 -9.32 9.84
C LEU A 106 -2.63 -10.18 11.10
N PRO A 107 -1.69 -11.08 11.49
CA PRO A 107 -1.90 -11.89 12.69
C PRO A 107 -1.95 -11.05 13.98
N GLY A 108 -1.22 -9.95 14.01
CA GLY A 108 -1.24 -9.01 15.15
C GLY A 108 -2.58 -8.27 15.24
N ILE A 109 -3.10 -7.79 14.11
CA ILE A 109 -4.39 -7.10 14.03
C ILE A 109 -5.51 -8.04 14.47
N ALA A 110 -5.55 -9.28 13.95
CA ALA A 110 -6.54 -10.28 14.32
C ALA A 110 -6.51 -10.60 15.83
N ARG A 111 -5.31 -10.77 16.45
CA ARG A 111 -5.18 -10.97 17.89
C ARG A 111 -5.72 -9.81 18.71
N LEU A 112 -5.51 -8.56 18.26
CA LEU A 112 -6.08 -7.38 18.92
C LEU A 112 -7.62 -7.39 18.84
N ALA A 113 -8.17 -7.76 17.68
CA ALA A 113 -9.60 -7.87 17.47
C ALA A 113 -10.21 -8.93 18.41
N ASP A 114 -9.65 -10.14 18.43
CA ASP A 114 -10.14 -11.23 19.28
C ASP A 114 -10.10 -10.87 20.78
N ALA A 115 -8.98 -10.31 21.23
CA ALA A 115 -8.80 -9.94 22.63
C ALA A 115 -9.74 -8.79 23.05
N SER A 116 -10.04 -7.85 22.18
CA SER A 116 -10.93 -6.73 22.45
C SER A 116 -12.39 -7.17 22.63
N VAL A 117 -12.83 -8.14 21.84
CA VAL A 117 -14.19 -8.72 21.94
C VAL A 117 -14.33 -9.58 23.20
N ALA A 118 -13.29 -10.34 23.54
CA ALA A 118 -13.29 -11.21 24.71
C ALA A 118 -13.28 -10.45 26.05
N ARG A 119 -13.09 -9.12 26.04
CA ARG A 119 -13.02 -8.25 27.23
C ARG A 119 -12.02 -8.75 28.28
N LEU A 120 -10.99 -9.46 27.86
CA LEU A 120 -9.94 -9.95 28.73
C LEU A 120 -9.00 -8.80 29.13
N PRO A 121 -8.34 -8.91 30.31
CA PRO A 121 -7.25 -8.00 30.64
C PRO A 121 -6.22 -8.00 29.50
N PHE A 122 -5.83 -6.82 29.03
CA PHE A 122 -4.90 -6.69 27.93
C PHE A 122 -3.48 -7.03 28.39
N PRO A 123 -2.90 -8.16 27.99
CA PRO A 123 -1.56 -8.51 28.40
C PRO A 123 -0.53 -7.52 27.79
N PRO A 124 0.62 -7.30 28.44
CA PRO A 124 1.66 -6.36 27.98
C PRO A 124 2.12 -6.59 26.54
N GLU A 125 2.02 -7.81 26.06
CA GLU A 125 2.37 -8.20 24.68
C GLU A 125 1.43 -7.55 23.67
N LEU A 126 0.15 -7.46 23.96
CA LEU A 126 -0.82 -6.79 23.10
C LEU A 126 -0.60 -5.28 23.04
N GLY A 127 -0.15 -4.65 24.13
CA GLY A 127 0.25 -3.24 24.11
C GLY A 127 1.39 -2.95 23.15
N ARG A 128 2.34 -3.86 23.02
CA ARG A 128 3.39 -3.75 22.00
C ARG A 128 2.84 -3.90 20.58
N ILE A 129 1.88 -4.78 20.37
CA ILE A 129 1.22 -4.94 19.08
C ILE A 129 0.42 -3.68 18.73
N GLN A 130 -0.34 -3.10 19.67
CA GLN A 130 -1.04 -1.83 19.48
C GLN A 130 -0.10 -0.72 18.99
N LEU A 131 1.02 -0.52 19.70
CA LEU A 131 2.01 0.49 19.31
C LEU A 131 2.63 0.18 17.95
N SER A 132 2.96 -1.09 17.70
CA SER A 132 3.49 -1.54 16.40
C SER A 132 2.53 -1.20 15.25
N VAL A 133 1.24 -1.46 15.42
CA VAL A 133 0.21 -1.19 14.40
C VAL A 133 0.09 0.32 14.12
N VAL A 134 0.12 1.16 15.15
CA VAL A 134 0.11 2.63 14.98
C VAL A 134 1.36 3.10 14.23
N VAL A 135 2.54 2.66 14.65
CA VAL A 135 3.82 3.07 14.03
C VAL A 135 3.89 2.62 12.57
N HIS A 136 3.52 1.36 12.28
CA HIS A 136 3.57 0.85 10.91
C HIS A 136 2.53 1.50 10.01
N SER A 137 1.33 1.81 10.51
CA SER A 137 0.31 2.49 9.70
C SER A 137 0.70 3.96 9.42
N ALA A 138 1.28 4.66 10.40
CA ALA A 138 1.80 6.01 10.20
C ALA A 138 2.97 6.03 9.19
N ALA A 139 3.95 5.14 9.37
CA ALA A 139 5.06 4.99 8.43
C ALA A 139 4.56 4.57 7.03
N GLY A 140 3.64 3.62 6.96
CA GLY A 140 3.02 3.15 5.72
C GLY A 140 2.31 4.27 4.97
N LEU A 141 1.58 5.13 5.67
CA LEU A 141 0.92 6.30 5.07
C LEU A 141 1.94 7.25 4.44
N ILE A 142 3.03 7.56 5.15
CA ILE A 142 4.12 8.39 4.61
C ILE A 142 4.78 7.74 3.40
N VAL A 143 5.10 6.44 3.50
CA VAL A 143 5.76 5.70 2.41
C VAL A 143 4.86 5.56 1.19
N LEU A 144 3.52 5.48 1.35
CA LEU A 144 2.55 5.47 0.23
C LEU A 144 2.58 6.76 -0.60
N LEU A 145 2.99 7.89 -0.03
CA LEU A 145 3.15 9.13 -0.78
C LEU A 145 4.35 9.09 -1.73
N ILE A 146 5.37 8.27 -1.47
CA ILE A 146 6.58 8.18 -2.30
C ILE A 146 6.26 7.70 -3.72
N PRO A 147 5.56 6.57 -3.96
CA PRO A 147 5.12 6.17 -5.29
C PRO A 147 4.28 7.21 -6.02
N LEU A 148 3.47 7.98 -5.29
CA LEU A 148 2.69 9.08 -5.83
C LEU A 148 3.61 10.19 -6.34
N LEU A 149 4.55 10.66 -5.51
CA LEU A 149 5.54 11.68 -5.89
C LEU A 149 6.40 11.21 -7.08
N LEU A 150 6.90 9.97 -7.06
CA LEU A 150 7.65 9.39 -8.16
C LEU A 150 6.86 9.34 -9.48
N SER A 151 5.53 9.23 -9.40
CA SER A 151 4.65 9.26 -10.59
C SER A 151 4.54 10.65 -11.20
N ILE A 152 4.59 11.70 -10.38
CA ILE A 152 4.46 13.11 -10.81
C ILE A 152 5.81 13.62 -11.32
N TYR A 153 6.86 13.50 -10.52
CA TYR A 153 8.17 14.10 -10.81
C TYR A 153 9.02 13.25 -11.75
N LYS A 154 8.80 11.92 -11.84
CA LYS A 154 9.55 10.99 -12.69
C LYS A 154 11.07 11.21 -12.61
N PRO A 155 11.65 11.31 -11.40
CA PRO A 155 13.07 11.55 -11.24
C PRO A 155 13.86 10.39 -11.80
N TRP A 156 15.15 10.59 -12.03
CA TRP A 156 16.08 9.58 -12.53
C TRP A 156 15.71 9.02 -13.91
N GLY A 157 16.67 9.06 -14.81
CA GLY A 157 16.51 8.63 -16.20
C GLY A 157 16.43 7.11 -16.37
N LEU A 158 16.92 6.67 -17.52
CA LEU A 158 16.94 5.26 -17.90
C LEU A 158 17.89 4.45 -17.01
N THR A 159 17.50 3.22 -16.71
CA THR A 159 18.38 2.21 -16.13
C THR A 159 19.51 1.84 -17.11
N ALA A 160 20.54 1.12 -16.65
CA ALA A 160 21.58 0.59 -17.53
C ALA A 160 20.99 -0.30 -18.64
N PHE A 161 19.94 -1.04 -18.34
CA PHE A 161 19.23 -1.87 -19.30
C PHE A 161 18.47 -1.01 -20.34
N GLY A 162 17.76 0.01 -19.88
CA GLY A 162 17.05 0.96 -20.75
C GLY A 162 18.00 1.71 -21.70
N ARG A 163 19.17 2.15 -21.21
CA ARG A 163 20.21 2.81 -22.02
C ARG A 163 20.75 1.91 -23.13
N ARG A 164 21.19 0.70 -22.80
CA ARG A 164 21.69 -0.27 -23.79
C ARG A 164 20.68 -0.56 -24.89
N LYS A 165 19.40 -0.59 -24.53
CA LYS A 165 18.32 -0.84 -25.47
C LYS A 165 18.03 0.37 -26.36
N ALA A 166 18.11 1.59 -25.84
CA ALA A 166 18.00 2.82 -26.64
C ALA A 166 19.13 2.91 -27.67
N GLU A 167 20.37 2.64 -27.27
CA GLU A 167 21.55 2.62 -28.17
C GLU A 167 21.40 1.60 -29.31
N ARG A 168 20.90 0.40 -29.02
CA ARG A 168 20.63 -0.63 -30.05
C ARG A 168 19.53 -0.21 -31.04
N ARG A 169 18.59 0.62 -30.64
CA ARG A 169 17.56 1.15 -31.55
C ARG A 169 18.06 2.23 -32.47
N HIS A 170 19.03 3.05 -32.05
CA HIS A 170 19.63 4.08 -32.88
C HIS A 170 20.63 3.53 -33.92
N ARG A 171 21.11 2.29 -33.71
CA ARG A 171 22.06 1.64 -34.64
C ARG A 171 21.35 0.82 -35.75
N ARG A 172 20.03 0.73 -35.74
CA ARG A 172 19.21 0.05 -36.74
C ARG A 172 18.43 1.04 -37.60
#